data_3c4dfef8d443fbd1057a5228376166d9
#
_entry.id   3c4dfef8d443fbd1057a5228376166d9
#
_cell.length_a   1.000
_cell.length_b   1.000
_cell.length_c   1.000
_cell.angle_alpha   90.00
_cell.angle_beta   90.00
_cell.angle_gamma   90.00
#
_symmetry.space_group_name_H-M   'P 1'
#
loop_
_entity.id
_entity.type
_entity.pdbx_description
1 polymer ?
#
loop_
_entity_poly.entity_id
_entity_poly.type
_entity_poly.pdbx_seq_one_letter_code
_entity_poly.pdbx_strand_id
1 'polypeptide(L)'
;NLDLAIDIPLTPDPQIKQSALFSHPYVCVINKENEFVGDKLDVETYLKLQHIHISTRRGGLGHVDLTLGKMGKKRNIVLRTQHYLATPTLVSSTNFALTVSKSFADFLVAGSSTRYLDLPFEVPNLESFLYWHESTDRDQANIWMRELIVAGYKD
;
A
#
# COMPACT_ATOMS: atom_id res chain seq x y z
N ASN A 1 -9.21 25.06 1.13
CA ASN A 1 -7.86 25.35 0.65
C ASN A 1 -6.89 24.45 1.38
N LEU A 2 -6.10 23.64 0.66
CA LEU A 2 -5.03 22.82 1.22
C LEU A 2 -3.69 23.47 0.83
N ASP A 3 -2.79 23.63 1.78
CA ASP A 3 -1.45 24.16 1.53
C ASP A 3 -0.52 23.07 0.99
N LEU A 4 -0.69 21.83 1.50
CA LEU A 4 0.04 20.63 1.10
C LEU A 4 -0.90 19.43 1.10
N ALA A 5 -0.61 18.45 0.23
CA ALA A 5 -1.30 17.15 0.22
C ALA A 5 -0.29 16.02 0.00
N ILE A 6 -0.53 14.87 0.64
CA ILE A 6 0.20 13.63 0.38
C ILE A 6 -0.79 12.65 -0.24
N ASP A 7 -0.49 12.15 -1.43
CA ASP A 7 -1.36 11.21 -2.13
C ASP A 7 -0.54 10.33 -3.10
N ILE A 8 -1.20 9.31 -3.64
CA ILE A 8 -0.73 8.53 -4.78
C ILE A 8 -0.65 9.40 -6.04
N PRO A 9 -0.04 8.93 -7.15
CA PRO A 9 0.02 9.70 -8.39
C PRO A 9 -1.33 10.23 -8.82
N LEU A 10 -1.43 11.55 -8.96
CA LEU A 10 -2.62 12.25 -9.45
C LEU A 10 -2.53 12.51 -10.94
N THR A 11 -3.67 12.81 -11.57
CA THR A 11 -3.69 13.30 -12.94
C THR A 11 -2.88 14.61 -13.01
N PRO A 12 -1.96 14.74 -13.99
CA PRO A 12 -1.13 15.94 -14.11
C PRO A 12 -1.99 17.21 -14.23
N ASP A 13 -1.64 18.21 -13.42
CA ASP A 13 -2.18 19.58 -13.48
C ASP A 13 -0.99 20.55 -13.47
N PRO A 14 -0.86 21.46 -14.45
CA PRO A 14 0.26 22.39 -14.53
C PRO A 14 0.44 23.29 -13.30
N GLN A 15 -0.65 23.57 -12.58
CA GLN A 15 -0.64 24.41 -11.37
C GLN A 15 -0.23 23.64 -10.11
N ILE A 16 -0.18 22.31 -10.19
CA ILE A 16 0.18 21.44 -9.05
C ILE A 16 1.63 20.98 -9.22
N LYS A 17 2.47 21.38 -8.29
CA LYS A 17 3.84 20.90 -8.14
C LYS A 17 3.85 19.63 -7.29
N GLN A 18 4.88 18.79 -7.50
CA GLN A 18 5.01 17.56 -6.73
C GLN A 18 6.48 17.21 -6.43
N SER A 19 6.68 16.47 -5.36
CA SER A 19 7.95 15.83 -5.00
C SER A 19 7.68 14.39 -4.56
N ALA A 20 8.48 13.44 -5.05
CA ALA A 20 8.37 12.06 -4.64
C ALA A 20 8.72 11.90 -3.16
N LEU A 21 7.91 11.14 -2.40
CA LEU A 21 8.16 10.81 -1.01
C LEU A 21 8.70 9.39 -0.87
N PHE A 22 8.01 8.40 -1.42
CA PHE A 22 8.46 7.01 -1.37
C PHE A 22 7.94 6.19 -2.55
N SER A 23 8.62 5.06 -2.78
CA SER A 23 8.22 4.01 -3.72
C SER A 23 8.50 2.65 -3.06
N HIS A 24 7.46 1.91 -2.71
CA HIS A 24 7.56 0.65 -1.97
C HIS A 24 6.88 -0.50 -2.72
N PRO A 25 7.51 -1.69 -2.78
CA PRO A 25 6.89 -2.89 -3.33
C PRO A 25 5.72 -3.34 -2.46
N TYR A 26 4.82 -4.12 -3.06
CA TYR A 26 3.77 -4.84 -2.33
C TYR A 26 4.29 -6.19 -1.84
N VAL A 27 3.80 -6.59 -0.68
CA VAL A 27 4.04 -7.90 -0.07
C VAL A 27 2.73 -8.49 0.45
N CYS A 28 2.72 -9.80 0.67
CA CYS A 28 1.58 -10.52 1.22
C CYS A 28 1.81 -10.83 2.70
N VAL A 29 1.01 -10.25 3.58
CA VAL A 29 1.03 -10.49 5.03
C VAL A 29 0.06 -11.61 5.38
N ILE A 30 0.51 -12.57 6.17
CA ILE A 30 -0.26 -13.72 6.64
C ILE A 30 0.08 -14.01 8.11
N ASN A 31 -0.76 -14.80 8.77
CA ASN A 31 -0.43 -15.38 10.06
C ASN A 31 0.80 -16.31 9.94
N LYS A 32 1.70 -16.29 10.91
CA LYS A 32 2.87 -17.19 10.97
C LYS A 32 2.48 -18.67 10.94
N GLU A 33 1.32 -19.01 11.54
CA GLU A 33 0.77 -20.36 11.61
C GLU A 33 -0.14 -20.71 10.43
N ASN A 34 -0.14 -19.92 9.35
CA ASN A 34 -0.94 -20.21 8.17
C ASN A 34 -0.43 -21.50 7.49
N GLU A 35 -1.22 -22.55 7.57
CA GLU A 35 -0.89 -23.89 7.07
C GLU A 35 -0.90 -24.01 5.53
N PHE A 36 -1.51 -23.03 4.84
CA PHE A 36 -1.61 -23.04 3.37
C PHE A 36 -0.37 -22.46 2.67
N VAL A 37 0.51 -21.80 3.42
CA VAL A 37 1.65 -21.09 2.86
C VAL A 37 2.95 -21.51 3.55
N GLY A 38 3.90 -22.04 2.75
CA GLY A 38 5.24 -22.37 3.19
C GLY A 38 6.19 -21.17 3.23
N ASP A 39 7.46 -21.39 2.98
CA ASP A 39 8.50 -20.34 2.95
C ASP A 39 8.44 -19.46 1.70
N LYS A 40 7.80 -19.93 0.65
CA LYS A 40 7.58 -19.19 -0.60
C LYS A 40 6.11 -19.23 -0.98
N LEU A 41 5.67 -18.17 -1.64
CA LEU A 41 4.32 -18.02 -2.14
C LEU A 41 4.36 -18.13 -3.67
N ASP A 42 3.62 -19.08 -4.24
CA ASP A 42 3.39 -19.15 -5.68
C ASP A 42 2.03 -18.52 -6.05
N VAL A 43 1.83 -18.29 -7.35
CA VAL A 43 0.62 -17.63 -7.87
C VAL A 43 -0.63 -18.44 -7.55
N GLU A 44 -0.58 -19.76 -7.66
CA GLU A 44 -1.72 -20.63 -7.44
C GLU A 44 -2.17 -20.58 -5.97
N THR A 45 -1.22 -20.70 -5.04
CA THR A 45 -1.46 -20.59 -3.60
C THR A 45 -2.00 -19.21 -3.27
N TYR A 46 -1.39 -18.14 -3.78
CA TYR A 46 -1.85 -16.76 -3.56
C TYR A 46 -3.33 -16.58 -3.97
N LEU A 47 -3.72 -17.10 -5.13
CA LEU A 47 -5.09 -16.96 -5.63
C LEU A 47 -6.12 -17.78 -4.84
N LYS A 48 -5.71 -18.89 -4.20
CA LYS A 48 -6.56 -19.73 -3.35
C LYS A 48 -6.79 -19.14 -1.96
N LEU A 49 -5.91 -18.23 -1.50
CA LEU A 49 -6.10 -17.58 -0.21
C LEU A 49 -7.36 -16.71 -0.21
N GLN A 50 -7.91 -16.51 0.99
CA GLN A 50 -8.95 -15.55 1.25
C GLN A 50 -8.33 -14.19 1.58
N HIS A 51 -8.65 -13.15 0.80
CA HIS A 51 -7.98 -11.87 0.89
C HIS A 51 -8.81 -10.79 1.58
N ILE A 52 -8.12 -10.01 2.43
CA ILE A 52 -8.60 -8.72 2.90
C ILE A 52 -8.15 -7.67 1.87
N HIS A 53 -9.07 -6.81 1.46
CA HIS A 53 -8.78 -5.65 0.60
C HIS A 53 -9.03 -4.36 1.35
N ILE A 54 -7.98 -3.55 1.50
CA ILE A 54 -8.09 -2.20 2.06
C ILE A 54 -8.24 -1.21 0.90
N SER A 55 -9.28 -0.41 0.92
CA SER A 55 -9.46 0.65 -0.07
C SER A 55 -10.34 1.76 0.49
N THR A 56 -9.88 2.99 0.38
CA THR A 56 -10.67 4.20 0.65
C THR A 56 -11.55 4.59 -0.52
N ARG A 57 -11.33 4.01 -1.70
CA ARG A 57 -12.08 4.30 -2.93
C ARG A 57 -13.22 3.31 -3.09
N ARG A 58 -14.43 3.82 -3.28
CA ARG A 58 -15.59 3.00 -3.63
C ARG A 58 -15.42 2.47 -5.06
N GLY A 59 -15.22 1.14 -5.20
CA GLY A 59 -15.24 0.46 -6.49
C GLY A 59 -13.97 0.56 -7.35
N GLY A 60 -12.89 1.18 -6.86
CA GLY A 60 -11.61 1.21 -7.57
C GLY A 60 -10.85 -0.12 -7.46
N LEU A 61 -10.27 -0.59 -8.56
CA LEU A 61 -9.30 -1.68 -8.55
C LEU A 61 -7.94 -1.10 -8.13
N GLY A 62 -7.30 -1.72 -7.14
CA GLY A 62 -5.91 -1.40 -6.77
C GLY A 62 -4.91 -2.02 -7.76
N HIS A 63 -3.62 -1.64 -7.63
CA HIS A 63 -2.54 -2.13 -8.51
C HIS A 63 -2.50 -3.66 -8.60
N VAL A 64 -2.70 -4.35 -7.49
CA VAL A 64 -2.69 -5.82 -7.42
C VAL A 64 -3.81 -6.42 -8.28
N ASP A 65 -5.05 -5.94 -8.14
CA ASP A 65 -6.19 -6.46 -8.88
C ASP A 65 -6.14 -6.09 -10.36
N LEU A 66 -5.60 -4.92 -10.70
CA LEU A 66 -5.33 -4.53 -12.09
C LEU A 66 -4.28 -5.44 -12.74
N THR A 67 -3.20 -5.76 -12.02
CA THR A 67 -2.17 -6.67 -12.50
C THR A 67 -2.71 -8.08 -12.70
N LEU A 68 -3.44 -8.61 -11.72
CA LEU A 68 -4.09 -9.92 -11.84
C LEU A 68 -5.08 -9.95 -13.02
N GLY A 69 -5.85 -8.89 -13.21
CA GLY A 69 -6.77 -8.76 -14.34
C GLY A 69 -6.08 -8.84 -15.69
N LYS A 70 -4.90 -8.20 -15.86
CA LYS A 70 -4.07 -8.31 -17.06
C LYS A 70 -3.55 -9.74 -17.31
N MET A 71 -3.37 -10.52 -16.24
CA MET A 71 -3.00 -11.94 -16.31
C MET A 71 -4.22 -12.86 -16.52
N GLY A 72 -5.43 -12.33 -16.65
CA GLY A 72 -6.66 -13.11 -16.71
C GLY A 72 -7.01 -13.81 -15.39
N LYS A 73 -6.52 -13.28 -14.26
CA LYS A 73 -6.65 -13.89 -12.93
C LYS A 73 -7.41 -12.96 -11.98
N LYS A 74 -7.97 -13.57 -10.92
CA LYS A 74 -8.71 -12.84 -9.88
C LYS A 74 -8.48 -13.54 -8.54
N ARG A 75 -8.20 -12.76 -7.50
CA ARG A 75 -8.11 -13.25 -6.11
C ARG A 75 -9.48 -13.25 -5.43
N ASN A 76 -9.64 -14.10 -4.43
CA ASN A 76 -10.87 -14.20 -3.64
C ASN A 76 -10.85 -13.18 -2.48
N ILE A 77 -11.49 -12.02 -2.68
CA ILE A 77 -11.62 -10.98 -1.64
C ILE A 77 -12.85 -11.29 -0.79
N VAL A 78 -12.62 -11.73 0.44
CA VAL A 78 -13.68 -12.09 1.42
C VAL A 78 -14.04 -10.93 2.34
N LEU A 79 -13.15 -9.95 2.49
CA LEU A 79 -13.38 -8.77 3.33
C LEU A 79 -12.86 -7.51 2.64
N ARG A 80 -13.69 -6.46 2.65
CA ARG A 80 -13.29 -5.10 2.26
C ARG A 80 -13.40 -4.17 3.45
N THR A 81 -12.38 -3.36 3.68
CA THR A 81 -12.35 -2.37 4.76
C THR A 81 -11.68 -1.08 4.30
N GLN A 82 -12.02 0.01 4.97
CA GLN A 82 -11.32 1.29 4.83
C GLN A 82 -10.36 1.53 6.01
N HIS A 83 -10.39 0.67 7.02
CA HIS A 83 -9.67 0.84 8.27
C HIS A 83 -8.39 0.01 8.31
N TYR A 84 -7.25 0.64 8.14
CA TYR A 84 -5.94 0.01 8.21
C TYR A 84 -5.65 -0.60 9.59
N LEU A 85 -6.03 0.09 10.67
CA LEU A 85 -5.68 -0.29 12.04
C LEU A 85 -6.40 -1.57 12.55
N ALA A 86 -7.49 -1.99 11.91
CA ALA A 86 -8.18 -3.24 12.25
C ALA A 86 -7.52 -4.48 11.61
N THR A 87 -6.72 -4.29 10.57
CA THR A 87 -6.19 -5.40 9.78
C THR A 87 -5.15 -6.27 10.49
N PRO A 88 -4.28 -5.75 11.38
CA PRO A 88 -3.34 -6.59 12.13
C PRO A 88 -4.04 -7.70 12.92
N THR A 89 -5.09 -7.33 13.65
CA THR A 89 -5.88 -8.30 14.44
C THR A 89 -6.57 -9.33 13.55
N LEU A 90 -7.12 -8.90 12.42
CA LEU A 90 -7.77 -9.81 11.48
C LEU A 90 -6.80 -10.83 10.89
N VAL A 91 -5.61 -10.39 10.45
CA VAL A 91 -4.61 -11.28 9.87
C VAL A 91 -4.02 -12.22 10.94
N SER A 92 -3.76 -11.71 12.15
CA SER A 92 -3.19 -12.52 13.24
C SER A 92 -4.14 -13.59 13.79
N SER A 93 -5.44 -13.39 13.66
CA SER A 93 -6.47 -14.30 14.20
C SER A 93 -7.17 -15.17 13.15
N THR A 94 -6.77 -15.08 11.89
CA THR A 94 -7.37 -15.85 10.77
C THR A 94 -6.31 -16.36 9.81
N ASN A 95 -6.73 -17.14 8.82
CA ASN A 95 -5.91 -17.52 7.67
C ASN A 95 -6.07 -16.54 6.48
N PHE A 96 -6.61 -15.34 6.73
CA PHE A 96 -6.73 -14.33 5.67
C PHE A 96 -5.38 -13.73 5.30
N ALA A 97 -5.23 -13.41 4.02
CA ALA A 97 -4.06 -12.75 3.46
C ALA A 97 -4.34 -11.26 3.25
N LEU A 98 -3.35 -10.43 3.52
CA LEU A 98 -3.41 -8.99 3.32
C LEU A 98 -2.25 -8.54 2.43
N THR A 99 -2.55 -8.01 1.25
CA THR A 99 -1.52 -7.43 0.37
C THR A 99 -1.45 -5.93 0.57
N VAL A 100 -0.28 -5.46 1.02
CA VAL A 100 0.00 -4.06 1.35
C VAL A 100 1.42 -3.68 0.94
N SER A 101 1.77 -2.39 1.02
CA SER A 101 3.15 -1.95 0.82
C SER A 101 4.08 -2.55 1.87
N LYS A 102 5.33 -2.80 1.48
CA LYS A 102 6.34 -3.37 2.38
C LYS A 102 6.53 -2.54 3.64
N SER A 103 6.56 -1.21 3.53
CA SER A 103 6.70 -0.31 4.69
C SER A 103 5.57 -0.47 5.70
N PHE A 104 4.33 -0.64 5.23
CA PHE A 104 3.21 -0.91 6.13
C PHE A 104 3.27 -2.33 6.70
N ALA A 105 3.70 -3.31 5.89
CA ALA A 105 3.92 -4.68 6.38
C ALA A 105 4.99 -4.74 7.48
N ASP A 106 6.10 -4.03 7.35
CA ASP A 106 7.14 -3.94 8.39
C ASP A 106 6.56 -3.45 9.72
N PHE A 107 5.68 -2.44 9.67
CA PHE A 107 4.94 -1.98 10.85
C PHE A 107 4.00 -3.06 11.41
N LEU A 108 3.27 -3.77 10.55
CA LEU A 108 2.29 -4.78 10.98
C LEU A 108 2.94 -5.99 11.65
N VAL A 109 4.08 -6.47 11.14
CA VAL A 109 4.72 -7.70 11.63
C VAL A 109 5.55 -7.46 12.87
N ALA A 110 5.91 -6.23 13.19
CA ALA A 110 6.71 -5.89 14.36
C ALA A 110 6.01 -6.33 15.66
N GLY A 111 6.59 -7.34 16.35
CA GLY A 111 6.05 -7.86 17.60
C GLY A 111 4.72 -8.63 17.47
N SER A 112 4.31 -9.02 16.28
CA SER A 112 3.04 -9.73 16.03
C SER A 112 3.25 -11.21 15.63
N SER A 113 2.15 -11.97 15.60
CA SER A 113 2.09 -13.34 15.10
C SER A 113 1.96 -13.42 13.57
N THR A 114 2.30 -12.34 12.85
CA THR A 114 2.24 -12.29 11.40
C THR A 114 3.63 -12.27 10.77
N ARG A 115 3.70 -12.66 9.52
CA ARG A 115 4.89 -12.56 8.64
C ARG A 115 4.45 -12.11 7.25
N TYR A 116 5.37 -11.65 6.43
CA TYR A 116 5.07 -11.39 5.03
C TYR A 116 6.02 -12.14 4.09
N LEU A 117 5.57 -12.32 2.85
CA LEU A 117 6.32 -12.89 1.74
C LEU A 117 6.19 -11.95 0.53
N ASP A 118 7.18 -12.06 -0.35
CA ASP A 118 7.12 -11.37 -1.64
C ASP A 118 5.94 -11.90 -2.47
N LEU A 119 5.37 -11.02 -3.30
CA LEU A 119 4.33 -11.42 -4.23
C LEU A 119 4.93 -12.32 -5.32
N PRO A 120 4.20 -13.37 -5.77
CA PRO A 120 4.66 -14.27 -6.81
C PRO A 120 4.47 -13.73 -8.25
N PHE A 121 4.20 -12.44 -8.40
CA PHE A 121 4.03 -11.72 -9.67
C PHE A 121 4.43 -10.25 -9.49
N GLU A 122 4.85 -9.62 -10.58
CA GLU A 122 5.28 -8.23 -10.56
C GLU A 122 4.08 -7.28 -10.51
N VAL A 123 4.11 -6.38 -9.53
CA VAL A 123 3.13 -5.29 -9.35
C VAL A 123 3.90 -3.99 -9.29
N PRO A 124 3.43 -2.91 -9.97
CA PRO A 124 4.02 -1.59 -9.80
C PRO A 124 4.06 -1.19 -8.32
N ASN A 125 5.15 -0.57 -7.89
CA ASN A 125 5.29 -0.10 -6.52
C ASN A 125 4.15 0.85 -6.13
N LEU A 126 3.83 0.88 -4.85
CA LEU A 126 3.05 1.97 -4.28
C LEU A 126 3.94 3.21 -4.22
N GLU A 127 3.60 4.23 -4.99
CA GLU A 127 4.28 5.52 -5.00
C GLU A 127 3.43 6.55 -4.27
N SER A 128 4.08 7.45 -3.53
CA SER A 128 3.45 8.59 -2.90
C SER A 128 4.23 9.86 -3.16
N PHE A 129 3.50 10.94 -3.30
CA PHE A 129 4.03 12.25 -3.61
C PHE A 129 3.49 13.29 -2.65
N LEU A 130 4.31 14.30 -2.40
CA LEU A 130 3.90 15.54 -1.76
C LEU A 130 3.49 16.52 -2.85
N TYR A 131 2.33 17.12 -2.72
CA TYR A 131 1.73 18.06 -3.68
C TYR A 131 1.53 19.43 -3.05
N TRP A 132 1.72 20.49 -3.85
CA TRP A 132 1.39 21.87 -3.48
C TRP A 132 1.00 22.65 -4.72
N HIS A 133 0.28 23.75 -4.52
CA HIS A 133 -0.08 24.65 -5.61
C HIS A 133 1.08 25.57 -5.96
N GLU A 134 1.29 25.91 -7.23
CA GLU A 134 2.40 26.77 -7.69
C GLU A 134 2.42 28.15 -7.03
N SER A 135 1.24 28.68 -6.61
CA SER A 135 1.16 29.97 -5.91
C SER A 135 1.87 29.98 -4.55
N THR A 136 2.06 28.81 -3.93
CA THR A 136 2.78 28.67 -2.64
C THR A 136 4.20 28.16 -2.82
N ASP A 137 4.67 28.00 -4.05
CA ASP A 137 5.98 27.41 -4.36
C ASP A 137 7.14 28.17 -3.72
N ARG A 138 7.01 29.51 -3.60
CA ARG A 138 8.02 30.42 -3.02
C ARG A 138 7.70 30.87 -1.60
N ASP A 139 6.60 30.39 -1.01
CA ASP A 139 6.25 30.72 0.37
C ASP A 139 7.22 30.01 1.34
N GLN A 140 7.86 30.79 2.24
CA GLN A 140 8.90 30.27 3.13
C GLN A 140 8.38 29.22 4.13
N ALA A 141 7.15 29.40 4.64
CA ALA A 141 6.54 28.44 5.55
C ALA A 141 6.21 27.12 4.82
N ASN A 142 5.70 27.22 3.58
CA ASN A 142 5.42 26.07 2.74
C ASN A 142 6.72 25.32 2.36
N ILE A 143 7.79 26.04 2.00
CA ILE A 143 9.11 25.44 1.71
C ILE A 143 9.63 24.68 2.92
N TRP A 144 9.64 25.32 4.09
CA TRP A 144 10.10 24.69 5.35
C TRP A 144 9.31 23.42 5.66
N MET A 145 8.00 23.46 5.54
CA MET A 145 7.14 22.29 5.81
C MET A 145 7.42 21.16 4.81
N ARG A 146 7.60 21.48 3.51
CA ARG A 146 7.94 20.47 2.49
C ARG A 146 9.28 19.80 2.80
N GLU A 147 10.30 20.57 3.15
CA GLU A 147 11.62 20.04 3.50
C GLU A 147 11.55 19.13 4.73
N LEU A 148 10.78 19.51 5.75
CA LEU A 148 10.56 18.70 6.94
C LEU A 148 9.88 17.36 6.62
N ILE A 149 8.83 17.39 5.80
CA ILE A 149 8.10 16.19 5.38
C ILE A 149 9.03 15.28 4.56
N VAL A 150 9.70 15.82 3.54
CA VAL A 150 10.61 15.03 2.69
C VAL A 150 11.74 14.41 3.50
N ALA A 151 12.30 15.13 4.49
CA ALA A 151 13.35 14.61 5.36
C ALA A 151 12.85 13.41 6.19
N GLY A 152 11.61 13.43 6.66
CA GLY A 152 11.02 12.33 7.44
C GLY A 152 10.77 11.04 6.65
N TYR A 153 10.87 11.05 5.32
CA TYR A 153 10.73 9.87 4.45
C TYR A 153 12.06 9.35 3.87
N LYS A 154 13.18 9.99 4.21
CA LYS A 154 14.51 9.62 3.68
C LYS A 154 15.29 8.60 4.51
N ASP A 155 14.74 8.16 5.64
CA ASP A 155 15.39 7.19 6.56
C ASP A 155 14.91 5.75 6.31
#